data_25ba296a4dd5b24db564aed5e58ca7ce
#
_entry.id   25ba296a4dd5b24db564aed5e58ca7ce
#
_cell.length_a   1.000
_cell.length_b   1.000
_cell.length_c   1.000
_cell.angle_alpha   90.00
_cell.angle_beta   90.00
_cell.angle_gamma   90.00
#
_symmetry.space_group_name_H-M   'P 1'
#
loop_
_entity.id
_entity.type
_entity.pdbx_description
1 polymer ?
#
loop_
_entity_poly.entity_id
_entity_poly.type
_entity_poly.pdbx_seq_one_letter_code
_entity_poly.pdbx_strand_id
1 'polypeptide(L)'
;GLEQDTNHLANIDSRVIRNGSHFFGVEPSISYDELEQALEMGFGYADKLHEAGLQVVALGNIGERTFLDALVTTATITGVSYETLLTEFDNGPTIAQRAVHIHSFVDPFDITVDDWSVLSESDRRTAVLRLLHVAGGLDIAFLTGFILGAANHRMAVVYDNALTGAAVLAAVTMEPLVKDYVFSSAVYDDPIHKEQCRFLDVKPPLHYDLQIDEGLGSTMGLSIVDASMHMLNDMKTFVEAEVRAAEDGAGKGRQEDIK
;
A
#
# COMPACT_ATOMS: atom_id res chain seq x y z
N GLY A 1 17.88 3.74 -3.62
CA GLY A 1 17.68 4.87 -4.54
C GLY A 1 18.32 4.62 -5.90
N LEU A 2 17.89 5.36 -6.90
CA LEU A 2 18.50 5.30 -8.23
C LEU A 2 19.89 5.94 -8.17
N GLU A 3 20.89 5.30 -8.75
CA GLU A 3 22.25 5.86 -8.85
C GLU A 3 22.35 7.06 -9.81
N GLN A 4 21.35 7.23 -10.68
CA GLN A 4 21.33 8.30 -11.69
C GLN A 4 20.58 9.52 -11.17
N ASP A 5 21.17 10.69 -11.40
CA ASP A 5 20.48 11.97 -11.20
C ASP A 5 19.34 12.11 -12.20
N THR A 6 18.11 12.10 -11.71
CA THR A 6 16.88 12.27 -12.51
C THR A 6 16.35 13.70 -12.51
N ASN A 7 17.00 14.63 -11.82
CA ASN A 7 16.56 16.04 -11.71
C ASN A 7 16.48 16.77 -13.05
N HIS A 8 17.16 16.27 -14.08
CA HIS A 8 17.11 16.83 -15.44
C HIS A 8 15.87 16.37 -16.24
N LEU A 9 15.10 15.41 -15.74
CA LEU A 9 13.90 14.92 -16.40
C LEU A 9 12.73 15.84 -16.10
N ALA A 10 12.04 16.28 -17.15
CA ALA A 10 10.84 17.10 -16.98
C ALA A 10 9.74 16.29 -16.26
N ASN A 11 9.05 16.95 -15.34
CA ASN A 11 7.94 16.39 -14.56
C ASN A 11 8.34 15.29 -13.55
N ILE A 12 9.60 15.20 -13.16
CA ILE A 12 10.06 14.36 -12.06
C ILE A 12 10.56 15.26 -10.92
N ASP A 13 9.96 15.11 -9.74
CA ASP A 13 10.46 15.72 -8.51
C ASP A 13 11.27 14.67 -7.74
N SER A 14 12.58 14.73 -7.89
CA SER A 14 13.49 13.78 -7.28
C SER A 14 13.87 14.19 -5.87
N ARG A 15 13.70 13.28 -4.92
CA ARG A 15 14.04 13.46 -3.50
C ARG A 15 14.97 12.35 -3.05
N VAL A 16 16.19 12.67 -2.71
CA VAL A 16 17.21 11.71 -2.30
C VAL A 16 17.66 12.03 -0.89
N ILE A 17 17.47 11.09 0.04
CA ILE A 17 18.03 11.13 1.39
C ILE A 17 19.42 10.49 1.36
N ARG A 18 19.50 9.29 0.79
CA ARG A 18 20.72 8.51 0.62
C ARG A 18 20.59 7.56 -0.58
N ASN A 19 21.70 7.13 -1.12
CA ASN A 19 21.75 6.12 -2.18
C ASN A 19 21.56 4.71 -1.60
N GLY A 20 20.30 4.28 -1.50
CA GLY A 20 19.90 2.98 -0.95
C GLY A 20 19.90 2.89 0.56
N SER A 21 19.24 1.87 1.07
CA SER A 21 19.19 1.50 2.49
C SER A 21 20.34 0.55 2.85
N HIS A 22 20.68 0.43 4.14
CA HIS A 22 21.58 -0.62 4.61
C HIS A 22 20.90 -1.99 4.52
N PHE A 23 21.71 -3.04 4.49
CA PHE A 23 21.19 -4.40 4.58
C PHE A 23 20.89 -4.72 6.05
N PHE A 24 19.63 -4.87 6.40
CA PHE A 24 19.21 -5.09 7.80
C PHE A 24 19.64 -6.44 8.39
N GLY A 25 20.30 -7.31 7.62
CA GLY A 25 21.01 -8.48 8.14
C GLY A 25 22.28 -8.16 8.92
N VAL A 26 22.76 -6.92 8.90
CA VAL A 26 23.98 -6.47 9.58
C VAL A 26 23.68 -5.34 10.55
N GLU A 27 22.88 -4.38 10.12
CA GLU A 27 22.47 -3.20 10.88
C GLU A 27 21.06 -2.78 10.44
N PRO A 28 20.35 -1.92 11.18
CA PRO A 28 19.04 -1.39 10.74
C PRO A 28 19.13 -0.77 9.34
N SER A 29 18.08 -0.95 8.54
CA SER A 29 18.04 -0.50 7.14
C SER A 29 18.24 1.00 6.99
N ILE A 30 17.73 1.78 7.94
CA ILE A 30 17.85 3.24 7.99
C ILE A 30 18.02 3.70 9.45
N SER A 31 18.71 4.81 9.67
CA SER A 31 18.76 5.44 11.00
C SER A 31 17.41 6.06 11.38
N TYR A 32 17.20 6.38 12.66
CA TYR A 32 16.00 7.09 13.09
C TYR A 32 15.89 8.48 12.48
N ASP A 33 17.00 9.19 12.30
CA ASP A 33 17.04 10.50 11.65
C ASP A 33 16.61 10.41 10.18
N GLU A 34 17.08 9.37 9.46
CA GLU A 34 16.67 9.11 8.07
C GLU A 34 15.21 8.68 7.99
N LEU A 35 14.71 7.89 8.96
CA LEU A 35 13.31 7.51 9.05
C LEU A 35 12.41 8.75 9.24
N GLU A 36 12.74 9.60 10.20
CA GLU A 36 12.01 10.84 10.45
C GLU A 36 12.00 11.73 9.21
N GLN A 37 13.17 11.94 8.60
CA GLN A 37 13.31 12.70 7.36
C GLN A 37 12.47 12.11 6.21
N ALA A 38 12.43 10.78 6.05
CA ALA A 38 11.65 10.13 5.01
C ALA A 38 10.15 10.30 5.24
N LEU A 39 9.68 10.10 6.47
CA LEU A 39 8.28 10.28 6.84
C LEU A 39 7.82 11.75 6.65
N GLU A 40 8.60 12.71 7.13
CA GLU A 40 8.29 14.12 6.98
C GLU A 40 8.30 14.56 5.52
N MET A 41 9.28 14.09 4.74
CA MET A 41 9.36 14.38 3.31
C MET A 41 8.15 13.81 2.55
N GLY A 42 7.73 12.59 2.88
CA GLY A 42 6.54 11.97 2.31
C GLY A 42 5.27 12.75 2.65
N PHE A 43 5.08 13.08 3.93
CA PHE A 43 3.94 13.84 4.40
C PHE A 43 3.88 15.23 3.74
N GLY A 44 4.96 15.99 3.77
CA GLY A 44 5.02 17.31 3.14
C GLY A 44 4.89 17.27 1.61
N TYR A 45 5.20 16.12 0.98
CA TYR A 45 4.93 15.96 -0.46
C TYR A 45 3.44 15.78 -0.74
N ALA A 46 2.71 15.10 0.14
CA ALA A 46 1.24 15.02 0.06
C ALA A 46 0.60 16.41 0.23
N ASP A 47 1.09 17.23 1.18
CA ASP A 47 0.64 18.62 1.34
C ASP A 47 0.81 19.42 0.03
N LYS A 48 1.99 19.33 -0.59
CA LYS A 48 2.28 19.99 -1.86
C LYS A 48 1.34 19.56 -3.00
N LEU A 49 1.05 18.26 -3.11
CA LEU A 49 0.14 17.75 -4.13
C LEU A 49 -1.31 18.18 -3.88
N HIS A 50 -1.73 18.18 -2.63
CA HIS A 50 -3.05 18.70 -2.24
C HIS A 50 -3.20 20.19 -2.58
N GLU A 51 -2.21 21.02 -2.25
CA GLU A 51 -2.18 22.45 -2.61
C GLU A 51 -2.22 22.67 -4.12
N ALA A 52 -1.65 21.75 -4.91
CA ALA A 52 -1.75 21.73 -6.36
C ALA A 52 -3.13 21.27 -6.89
N GLY A 53 -4.05 20.88 -6.01
CA GLY A 53 -5.42 20.49 -6.34
C GLY A 53 -5.60 19.01 -6.63
N LEU A 54 -4.60 18.15 -6.38
CA LEU A 54 -4.75 16.71 -6.54
C LEU A 54 -5.63 16.14 -5.43
N GLN A 55 -6.53 15.24 -5.80
CA GLN A 55 -7.42 14.55 -4.87
C GLN A 55 -7.22 13.03 -4.87
N VAL A 56 -6.50 12.50 -5.87
CA VAL A 56 -6.23 11.09 -6.03
C VAL A 56 -4.79 10.92 -6.53
N VAL A 57 -4.10 9.92 -6.02
CA VAL A 57 -2.73 9.58 -6.41
C VAL A 57 -2.56 8.08 -6.57
N ALA A 58 -1.71 7.68 -7.51
CA ALA A 58 -1.28 6.31 -7.70
C ALA A 58 0.12 6.12 -7.11
N LEU A 59 0.31 5.09 -6.32
CA LEU A 59 1.62 4.69 -5.81
C LEU A 59 2.25 3.65 -6.72
N GLY A 60 3.57 3.68 -6.79
CA GLY A 60 4.38 2.69 -7.45
C GLY A 60 5.76 2.65 -6.81
N ASN A 61 6.57 1.70 -7.24
CA ASN A 61 7.96 1.60 -6.83
C ASN A 61 8.85 1.32 -8.04
N ILE A 62 10.05 1.86 -7.99
CA ILE A 62 11.12 1.52 -8.91
C ILE A 62 12.33 1.20 -8.04
N GLY A 63 12.78 -0.04 -8.02
CA GLY A 63 13.92 -0.41 -7.19
C GLY A 63 14.23 -1.90 -7.21
N GLU A 64 15.47 -2.20 -6.89
CA GLU A 64 15.94 -3.56 -6.68
C GLU A 64 15.87 -3.92 -5.19
N ARG A 65 15.60 -5.21 -4.89
CA ARG A 65 15.68 -5.79 -3.53
C ARG A 65 14.67 -5.26 -2.50
N THR A 66 13.59 -4.65 -2.95
CA THR A 66 12.52 -4.14 -2.08
C THR A 66 11.60 -5.25 -1.55
N PHE A 67 11.68 -6.44 -2.18
CA PHE A 67 10.88 -7.61 -1.80
C PHE A 67 11.06 -8.02 -0.33
N LEU A 68 12.30 -8.03 0.16
CA LEU A 68 12.58 -8.47 1.53
C LEU A 68 12.03 -7.49 2.57
N ASP A 69 12.09 -6.18 2.28
CA ASP A 69 11.53 -5.14 3.15
C ASP A 69 10.00 -5.27 3.23
N ALA A 70 9.34 -5.49 2.08
CA ALA A 70 7.91 -5.72 2.02
C ALA A 70 7.48 -7.03 2.73
N LEU A 71 8.25 -8.11 2.54
CA LEU A 71 8.04 -9.40 3.19
C LEU A 71 8.10 -9.28 4.72
N VAL A 72 9.19 -8.69 5.25
CA VAL A 72 9.37 -8.54 6.71
C VAL A 72 8.34 -7.61 7.30
N THR A 73 8.07 -6.48 6.66
CA THR A 73 7.03 -5.54 7.12
C THR A 73 5.65 -6.22 7.17
N THR A 74 5.30 -6.97 6.13
CA THR A 74 4.02 -7.68 6.07
C THR A 74 3.94 -8.77 7.13
N ALA A 75 4.94 -9.64 7.24
CA ALA A 75 4.99 -10.71 8.23
C ALA A 75 4.84 -10.17 9.65
N THR A 76 5.58 -9.11 9.99
CA THR A 76 5.56 -8.51 11.32
C THR A 76 4.19 -7.93 11.67
N ILE A 77 3.55 -7.22 10.74
CA ILE A 77 2.25 -6.59 11.01
C ILE A 77 1.11 -7.61 11.00
N THR A 78 1.12 -8.57 10.07
CA THR A 78 0.01 -9.53 9.93
C THR A 78 0.14 -10.74 10.83
N GLY A 79 1.34 -11.02 11.37
CA GLY A 79 1.66 -12.22 12.16
C GLY A 79 1.75 -13.49 11.31
N VAL A 80 1.75 -13.40 9.99
CA VAL A 80 1.88 -14.55 9.09
C VAL A 80 3.35 -14.92 8.93
N SER A 81 3.65 -16.22 8.95
CA SER A 81 5.02 -16.71 8.88
C SER A 81 5.68 -16.44 7.51
N TYR A 82 6.99 -16.30 7.51
CA TYR A 82 7.77 -16.13 6.28
C TYR A 82 7.58 -17.30 5.32
N GLU A 83 7.45 -18.54 5.84
CA GLU A 83 7.20 -19.72 5.03
C GLU A 83 5.91 -19.56 4.21
N THR A 84 4.85 -19.07 4.83
CA THR A 84 3.57 -18.86 4.14
C THR A 84 3.69 -17.80 3.05
N LEU A 85 4.37 -16.70 3.32
CA LEU A 85 4.55 -15.61 2.36
C LEU A 85 5.53 -15.94 1.22
N LEU A 86 6.32 -17.01 1.35
CA LEU A 86 7.28 -17.45 0.33
C LEU A 86 6.75 -18.60 -0.55
N THR A 87 5.55 -19.13 -0.30
CA THR A 87 5.07 -20.40 -0.91
C THR A 87 5.04 -20.40 -2.43
N GLU A 88 4.79 -19.28 -3.07
CA GLU A 88 4.70 -19.21 -4.54
C GLU A 88 6.05 -18.88 -5.22
N PHE A 89 7.08 -18.52 -4.43
CA PHE A 89 8.38 -18.14 -4.97
C PHE A 89 9.39 -19.29 -4.98
N ASP A 90 9.14 -20.37 -4.20
CA ASP A 90 10.11 -21.42 -3.98
C ASP A 90 9.49 -22.79 -3.68
N ASN A 91 10.33 -23.83 -3.71
CA ASN A 91 9.94 -25.17 -3.24
C ASN A 91 10.11 -25.29 -1.71
N GLY A 92 9.42 -26.24 -1.08
CA GLY A 92 9.36 -26.38 0.37
C GLY A 92 10.71 -26.39 1.11
N PRO A 93 11.75 -27.15 0.72
CA PRO A 93 13.03 -27.13 1.40
C PRO A 93 13.73 -25.76 1.33
N THR A 94 13.65 -25.08 0.20
CA THR A 94 14.22 -23.74 -0.01
C THR A 94 13.48 -22.69 0.80
N ILE A 95 12.14 -22.79 0.87
CA ILE A 95 11.30 -21.91 1.71
C ILE A 95 11.74 -21.95 3.17
N ALA A 96 11.85 -23.17 3.75
CA ALA A 96 12.29 -23.33 5.14
C ALA A 96 13.67 -22.74 5.40
N GLN A 97 14.63 -22.96 4.48
CA GLN A 97 15.97 -22.39 4.59
C GLN A 97 15.96 -20.86 4.53
N ARG A 98 15.16 -20.28 3.62
CA ARG A 98 15.03 -18.81 3.51
C ARG A 98 14.36 -18.22 4.74
N ALA A 99 13.31 -18.82 5.27
CA ALA A 99 12.65 -18.37 6.48
C ALA A 99 13.60 -18.35 7.67
N VAL A 100 14.36 -19.43 7.90
CA VAL A 100 15.41 -19.48 8.94
C VAL A 100 16.44 -18.38 8.74
N HIS A 101 16.84 -18.12 7.51
CA HIS A 101 17.82 -17.07 7.20
C HIS A 101 17.28 -15.67 7.49
N ILE A 102 16.00 -15.39 7.12
CA ILE A 102 15.32 -14.13 7.45
C ILE A 102 15.23 -13.96 8.97
N HIS A 103 14.81 -14.98 9.70
CA HIS A 103 14.80 -14.96 11.16
C HIS A 103 16.16 -14.59 11.74
N SER A 104 17.25 -15.17 11.22
CA SER A 104 18.60 -14.86 11.71
C SER A 104 18.99 -13.39 11.55
N PHE A 105 18.38 -12.67 10.61
CA PHE A 105 18.60 -11.23 10.40
C PHE A 105 17.68 -10.36 11.23
N VAL A 106 16.44 -10.78 11.43
CA VAL A 106 15.37 -9.96 12.01
C VAL A 106 15.28 -10.12 13.53
N ASP A 107 15.38 -11.36 14.03
CA ASP A 107 15.19 -11.67 15.45
C ASP A 107 16.13 -10.87 16.41
N PRO A 108 17.40 -10.57 16.05
CA PRO A 108 18.26 -9.77 16.90
C PRO A 108 17.73 -8.36 17.20
N PHE A 109 16.83 -7.83 16.37
CA PHE A 109 16.29 -6.48 16.53
C PHE A 109 14.98 -6.41 17.31
N ASP A 110 14.39 -7.58 17.65
CA ASP A 110 13.19 -7.67 18.49
C ASP A 110 12.05 -6.74 18.00
N ILE A 111 11.68 -6.86 16.73
CA ILE A 111 10.59 -6.08 16.11
C ILE A 111 9.25 -6.81 16.16
N THR A 112 9.20 -8.01 16.73
CA THR A 112 7.99 -8.83 16.82
C THR A 112 6.97 -8.20 17.75
N VAL A 113 5.71 -8.21 17.35
CA VAL A 113 4.56 -7.78 18.15
C VAL A 113 3.60 -8.96 18.21
N ASP A 114 3.35 -9.49 19.41
CA ASP A 114 2.50 -10.66 19.60
C ASP A 114 1.03 -10.36 19.25
N ASP A 115 0.53 -9.19 19.61
CA ASP A 115 -0.84 -8.78 19.33
C ASP A 115 -0.93 -7.24 19.20
N TRP A 116 -1.14 -6.78 18.00
CA TRP A 116 -1.30 -5.36 17.70
C TRP A 116 -2.57 -4.74 18.30
N SER A 117 -3.60 -5.56 18.56
CA SER A 117 -4.90 -5.08 19.03
C SER A 117 -4.87 -4.61 20.48
N VAL A 118 -3.94 -5.11 21.28
CA VAL A 118 -3.80 -4.75 22.71
C VAL A 118 -2.91 -3.52 22.91
N LEU A 119 -2.19 -3.08 21.91
CA LEU A 119 -1.31 -1.91 21.98
C LEU A 119 -2.13 -0.62 22.05
N SER A 120 -1.68 0.32 22.87
CA SER A 120 -2.15 1.70 22.78
C SER A 120 -1.77 2.31 21.43
N GLU A 121 -2.43 3.39 21.05
CA GLU A 121 -2.10 4.13 19.82
C GLU A 121 -0.62 4.57 19.79
N SER A 122 -0.11 5.08 20.91
CA SER A 122 1.29 5.47 21.04
C SER A 122 2.25 4.28 20.89
N ASP A 123 1.93 3.15 21.52
CA ASP A 123 2.79 1.96 21.45
C ASP A 123 2.79 1.35 20.05
N ARG A 124 1.63 1.33 19.39
CA ARG A 124 1.50 0.91 17.99
C ARG A 124 2.38 1.75 17.05
N ARG A 125 2.29 3.08 17.17
CA ARG A 125 3.14 4.00 16.39
C ARG A 125 4.63 3.73 16.64
N THR A 126 5.01 3.59 17.90
CA THR A 126 6.39 3.30 18.28
C THR A 126 6.86 1.96 17.69
N ALA A 127 6.04 0.92 17.74
CA ALA A 127 6.37 -0.38 17.19
C ALA A 127 6.53 -0.35 15.66
N VAL A 128 5.65 0.37 14.94
CA VAL A 128 5.78 0.57 13.49
C VAL A 128 7.02 1.37 13.14
N LEU A 129 7.33 2.44 13.88
CA LEU A 129 8.57 3.22 13.65
C LEU A 129 9.82 2.34 13.85
N ARG A 130 9.82 1.47 14.86
CA ARG A 130 10.91 0.51 15.07
C ARG A 130 11.02 -0.49 13.92
N LEU A 131 9.89 -1.02 13.46
CA LEU A 131 9.85 -1.91 12.29
C LEU A 131 10.43 -1.23 11.05
N LEU A 132 9.98 -0.02 10.74
CA LEU A 132 10.46 0.74 9.58
C LEU A 132 11.95 1.10 9.69
N HIS A 133 12.44 1.44 10.89
CA HIS A 133 13.86 1.66 11.13
C HIS A 133 14.70 0.41 10.80
N VAL A 134 14.23 -0.77 11.22
CA VAL A 134 14.97 -2.03 11.03
C VAL A 134 14.86 -2.54 9.60
N ALA A 135 13.65 -2.63 9.05
CA ALA A 135 13.38 -3.37 7.82
C ALA A 135 12.52 -2.61 6.78
N GLY A 136 12.19 -1.34 6.99
CA GLY A 136 11.31 -0.61 6.08
C GLY A 136 12.00 0.00 4.86
N GLY A 137 13.27 0.34 4.98
CA GLY A 137 13.95 1.11 3.93
C GLY A 137 13.41 2.54 3.76
N LEU A 138 14.08 3.31 2.91
CA LEU A 138 13.71 4.72 2.67
C LEU A 138 12.42 4.88 1.86
N ASP A 139 12.14 3.96 0.97
CA ASP A 139 10.97 3.96 0.09
C ASP A 139 9.68 3.65 0.85
N ILE A 140 9.62 2.58 1.65
CA ILE A 140 8.45 2.27 2.49
C ILE A 140 8.23 3.38 3.51
N ALA A 141 9.30 3.91 4.12
CA ALA A 141 9.20 5.01 5.08
C ALA A 141 8.62 6.28 4.43
N PHE A 142 9.15 6.69 3.27
CA PHE A 142 8.61 7.83 2.53
C PHE A 142 7.14 7.63 2.14
N LEU A 143 6.82 6.47 1.57
CA LEU A 143 5.44 6.15 1.17
C LEU A 143 4.49 6.10 2.38
N THR A 144 4.94 5.60 3.54
CA THR A 144 4.15 5.62 4.78
C THR A 144 3.80 7.05 5.18
N GLY A 145 4.80 7.95 5.20
CA GLY A 145 4.59 9.37 5.48
C GLY A 145 3.65 10.03 4.46
N PHE A 146 3.84 9.71 3.18
CA PHE A 146 2.99 10.21 2.10
C PHE A 146 1.54 9.77 2.25
N ILE A 147 1.29 8.50 2.57
CA ILE A 147 -0.07 7.96 2.77
C ILE A 147 -0.75 8.63 3.97
N LEU A 148 -0.02 8.83 5.07
CA LEU A 148 -0.54 9.56 6.23
C LEU A 148 -0.92 11.00 5.88
N GLY A 149 -0.07 11.72 5.14
CA GLY A 149 -0.33 13.08 4.67
C GLY A 149 -1.51 13.13 3.69
N ALA A 150 -1.59 12.19 2.75
CA ALA A 150 -2.69 12.10 1.80
C ALA A 150 -4.04 11.88 2.52
N ALA A 151 -4.09 10.95 3.48
CA ALA A 151 -5.28 10.71 4.28
C ALA A 151 -5.68 11.92 5.14
N ASN A 152 -4.69 12.67 5.70
CA ASN A 152 -4.94 13.91 6.42
C ASN A 152 -5.68 14.96 5.56
N HIS A 153 -5.40 14.98 4.26
CA HIS A 153 -6.08 15.81 3.27
C HIS A 153 -7.29 15.17 2.61
N ARG A 154 -7.66 13.95 3.01
CA ARG A 154 -8.73 13.17 2.40
C ARG A 154 -8.49 12.88 0.91
N MET A 155 -7.24 12.78 0.53
CA MET A 155 -6.85 12.35 -0.82
C MET A 155 -6.94 10.83 -0.91
N ALA A 156 -7.48 10.32 -2.00
CA ALA A 156 -7.50 8.89 -2.28
C ALA A 156 -6.12 8.41 -2.76
N VAL A 157 -5.66 7.29 -2.23
CA VAL A 157 -4.39 6.66 -2.57
C VAL A 157 -4.66 5.30 -3.19
N VAL A 158 -4.25 5.11 -4.44
CA VAL A 158 -4.33 3.83 -5.13
C VAL A 158 -2.96 3.16 -5.10
N TYR A 159 -2.89 1.93 -4.57
CA TYR A 159 -1.66 1.15 -4.48
C TYR A 159 -1.79 -0.17 -5.25
N ASP A 160 -0.69 -0.79 -5.64
CA ASP A 160 -0.75 -1.94 -6.55
C ASP A 160 -0.01 -3.20 -6.09
N ASN A 161 1.13 -3.13 -5.43
CA ASN A 161 2.00 -4.27 -5.21
C ASN A 161 2.40 -4.48 -3.74
N ALA A 162 3.22 -5.50 -3.48
CA ALA A 162 3.66 -5.84 -2.13
C ALA A 162 4.44 -4.71 -1.43
N LEU A 163 5.25 -3.92 -2.15
CA LEU A 163 6.01 -2.83 -1.54
C LEU A 163 5.10 -1.68 -1.14
N THR A 164 4.26 -1.20 -2.07
CA THR A 164 3.30 -0.12 -1.78
C THR A 164 2.28 -0.55 -0.74
N GLY A 165 1.88 -1.84 -0.77
CA GLY A 165 1.02 -2.46 0.25
C GLY A 165 1.68 -2.54 1.63
N ALA A 166 3.00 -2.73 1.73
CA ALA A 166 3.71 -2.69 3.00
C ALA A 166 3.67 -1.29 3.63
N ALA A 167 3.83 -0.24 2.82
CA ALA A 167 3.68 1.14 3.28
C ALA A 167 2.24 1.44 3.73
N VAL A 168 1.22 0.91 3.02
CA VAL A 168 -0.19 1.01 3.42
C VAL A 168 -0.42 0.31 4.75
N LEU A 169 0.10 -0.93 4.93
CA LEU A 169 0.01 -1.64 6.21
C LEU A 169 0.61 -0.83 7.36
N ALA A 170 1.80 -0.29 7.17
CA ALA A 170 2.46 0.54 8.17
C ALA A 170 1.62 1.77 8.52
N ALA A 171 1.14 2.51 7.52
CA ALA A 171 0.30 3.70 7.72
C ALA A 171 -1.02 3.39 8.43
N VAL A 172 -1.75 2.34 8.02
CA VAL A 172 -3.02 1.92 8.64
C VAL A 172 -2.80 1.39 10.06
N THR A 173 -1.67 0.72 10.32
CA THR A 173 -1.34 0.26 11.69
C THR A 173 -1.03 1.43 12.61
N MET A 174 -0.38 2.49 12.12
CA MET A 174 -0.14 3.72 12.87
C MET A 174 -1.43 4.51 13.11
N GLU A 175 -2.28 4.63 12.09
CA GLU A 175 -3.51 5.40 12.09
C GLU A 175 -4.62 4.65 11.34
N PRO A 176 -5.51 3.95 12.04
CA PRO A 176 -6.54 3.10 11.40
C PRO A 176 -7.48 3.83 10.44
N LEU A 177 -7.73 5.13 10.64
CA LEU A 177 -8.59 5.93 9.76
C LEU A 177 -8.03 6.09 8.34
N VAL A 178 -6.74 5.86 8.15
CA VAL A 178 -6.09 5.86 6.82
C VAL A 178 -6.73 4.83 5.89
N LYS A 179 -7.26 3.73 6.43
CA LYS A 179 -7.92 2.68 5.65
C LYS A 179 -9.03 3.21 4.74
N ASP A 180 -9.73 4.25 5.14
CA ASP A 180 -10.84 4.82 4.37
C ASP A 180 -10.39 5.57 3.11
N TYR A 181 -9.08 5.81 2.96
CA TYR A 181 -8.49 6.59 1.87
C TYR A 181 -7.57 5.76 0.97
N VAL A 182 -7.38 4.47 1.22
CA VAL A 182 -6.48 3.60 0.46
C VAL A 182 -7.24 2.54 -0.33
N PHE A 183 -6.87 2.35 -1.59
CA PHE A 183 -7.56 1.46 -2.53
C PHE A 183 -6.54 0.59 -3.25
N SER A 184 -6.66 -0.73 -3.11
CA SER A 184 -5.85 -1.65 -3.91
C SER A 184 -6.38 -1.70 -5.34
N SER A 185 -5.50 -1.57 -6.31
CA SER A 185 -5.86 -1.47 -7.73
C SER A 185 -6.25 -2.80 -8.35
N ALA A 186 -5.41 -3.81 -8.16
CA ALA A 186 -5.53 -5.09 -8.85
C ALA A 186 -5.14 -6.26 -7.95
N VAL A 187 -5.60 -7.45 -8.32
CA VAL A 187 -5.11 -8.70 -7.74
C VAL A 187 -3.81 -9.07 -8.43
N TYR A 188 -2.76 -9.24 -7.63
CA TYR A 188 -1.47 -9.78 -8.06
C TYR A 188 -1.32 -11.22 -7.58
N ASP A 189 -0.66 -12.04 -8.37
CA ASP A 189 -0.31 -13.42 -7.98
C ASP A 189 0.95 -13.42 -7.09
N ASP A 190 0.87 -12.71 -5.99
CA ASP A 190 1.92 -12.50 -5.00
C ASP A 190 1.34 -12.78 -3.62
N PRO A 191 1.86 -13.77 -2.87
CA PRO A 191 1.37 -14.11 -1.54
C PRO A 191 1.44 -12.97 -0.54
N ILE A 192 2.44 -12.09 -0.65
CA ILE A 192 2.60 -10.94 0.23
C ILE A 192 1.46 -9.95 -0.01
N HIS A 193 1.22 -9.58 -1.27
CA HIS A 193 0.14 -8.66 -1.62
C HIS A 193 -1.24 -9.24 -1.29
N LYS A 194 -1.46 -10.53 -1.56
CA LYS A 194 -2.70 -11.23 -1.17
C LYS A 194 -2.95 -11.14 0.34
N GLU A 195 -1.91 -11.37 1.14
CA GLU A 195 -2.01 -11.29 2.60
C GLU A 195 -2.28 -9.86 3.08
N GLN A 196 -1.65 -8.86 2.47
CA GLN A 196 -1.91 -7.45 2.77
C GLN A 196 -3.37 -7.09 2.50
N CYS A 197 -3.91 -7.49 1.34
CA CYS A 197 -5.31 -7.28 1.00
C CYS A 197 -6.26 -8.00 1.98
N ARG A 198 -5.91 -9.25 2.36
CA ARG A 198 -6.68 -10.02 3.35
C ARG A 198 -6.71 -9.34 4.71
N PHE A 199 -5.54 -8.91 5.20
CA PHE A 199 -5.40 -8.26 6.51
C PHE A 199 -6.15 -6.93 6.56
N LEU A 200 -6.04 -6.14 5.50
CA LEU A 200 -6.74 -4.87 5.37
C LEU A 200 -8.23 -5.01 5.05
N ASP A 201 -8.72 -6.23 4.78
CA ASP A 201 -10.08 -6.49 4.30
C ASP A 201 -10.44 -5.61 3.10
N VAL A 202 -9.55 -5.56 2.10
CA VAL A 202 -9.75 -4.86 0.84
C VAL A 202 -9.87 -5.85 -0.31
N LYS A 203 -10.73 -5.52 -1.27
CA LYS A 203 -10.95 -6.33 -2.47
C LYS A 203 -10.58 -5.51 -3.69
N PRO A 204 -9.43 -5.80 -4.32
CA PRO A 204 -9.03 -5.10 -5.54
C PRO A 204 -10.10 -5.29 -6.64
N PRO A 205 -10.50 -4.22 -7.34
CA PRO A 205 -11.56 -4.31 -8.36
C PRO A 205 -11.11 -4.94 -9.67
N LEU A 206 -9.79 -4.96 -9.94
CA LEU A 206 -9.24 -5.38 -11.21
C LEU A 206 -8.55 -6.73 -11.09
N HIS A 207 -8.74 -7.59 -12.10
CA HIS A 207 -8.09 -8.88 -12.25
C HIS A 207 -7.32 -8.87 -13.56
N TYR A 208 -6.03 -8.54 -13.49
CA TYR A 208 -5.11 -8.53 -14.63
C TYR A 208 -4.01 -9.56 -14.42
N ASP A 209 -3.56 -10.15 -15.51
CA ASP A 209 -2.28 -10.86 -15.54
C ASP A 209 -1.14 -9.83 -15.73
N LEU A 210 -0.86 -9.08 -14.66
CA LEU A 210 0.18 -8.08 -14.67
C LEU A 210 1.51 -8.72 -14.28
N GLN A 211 2.49 -8.58 -15.18
CA GLN A 211 3.86 -9.04 -14.97
C GLN A 211 4.78 -7.91 -14.49
N ILE A 212 4.31 -6.68 -14.57
CA ILE A 212 5.05 -5.46 -14.20
C ILE A 212 4.25 -4.76 -13.12
N ASP A 213 4.90 -4.50 -11.99
CA ASP A 213 4.29 -3.91 -10.81
C ASP A 213 4.66 -2.42 -10.59
N GLU A 214 5.61 -1.86 -11.26
CA GLU A 214 6.18 -0.51 -11.14
C GLU A 214 5.16 0.66 -11.22
N GLY A 215 4.01 0.52 -10.57
CA GLY A 215 2.93 1.50 -10.57
C GLY A 215 1.95 1.35 -11.74
N LEU A 216 2.08 0.31 -12.56
CA LEU A 216 1.18 0.09 -13.70
C LEU A 216 -0.24 -0.19 -13.21
N GLY A 217 -0.42 -1.10 -12.25
CA GLY A 217 -1.73 -1.45 -11.71
C GLY A 217 -2.40 -0.27 -11.04
N SER A 218 -1.69 0.49 -10.22
CA SER A 218 -2.25 1.67 -9.56
C SER A 218 -2.62 2.78 -10.56
N THR A 219 -1.82 2.98 -11.61
CA THR A 219 -2.14 3.91 -12.71
C THR A 219 -3.43 3.49 -13.44
N MET A 220 -3.60 2.20 -13.72
CA MET A 220 -4.86 1.68 -14.29
C MET A 220 -6.03 1.84 -13.32
N GLY A 221 -5.79 1.65 -12.02
CA GLY A 221 -6.76 1.87 -10.96
C GLY A 221 -7.29 3.30 -10.89
N LEU A 222 -6.49 4.32 -11.23
CA LEU A 222 -6.95 5.71 -11.36
C LEU A 222 -8.11 5.85 -12.35
N SER A 223 -8.09 5.11 -13.44
CA SER A 223 -9.18 5.15 -14.43
C SER A 223 -10.50 4.62 -13.85
N ILE A 224 -10.44 3.65 -12.93
CA ILE A 224 -11.63 3.14 -12.22
C ILE A 224 -12.14 4.18 -11.22
N VAL A 225 -11.25 4.85 -10.49
CA VAL A 225 -11.64 5.93 -9.57
C VAL A 225 -12.30 7.06 -10.34
N ASP A 226 -11.71 7.50 -11.45
CA ASP A 226 -12.24 8.55 -12.31
C ASP A 226 -13.62 8.19 -12.86
N ALA A 227 -13.78 7.00 -13.43
CA ALA A 227 -15.07 6.49 -13.89
C ALA A 227 -16.12 6.44 -12.77
N SER A 228 -15.73 6.01 -11.57
CA SER A 228 -16.62 5.95 -10.40
C SER A 228 -17.07 7.35 -9.96
N MET A 229 -16.19 8.34 -10.02
CA MET A 229 -16.50 9.73 -9.69
C MET A 229 -17.47 10.34 -10.74
N HIS A 230 -17.28 10.04 -12.03
CA HIS A 230 -18.22 10.41 -13.08
C HIS A 230 -19.59 9.76 -12.87
N MET A 231 -19.63 8.47 -12.52
CA MET A 231 -20.90 7.81 -12.20
C MET A 231 -21.61 8.49 -11.03
N LEU A 232 -20.87 8.82 -9.97
CA LEU A 232 -21.44 9.46 -8.79
C LEU A 232 -21.98 10.88 -9.07
N ASN A 233 -21.24 11.67 -9.85
CA ASN A 233 -21.54 13.09 -10.05
C ASN A 233 -22.47 13.36 -11.26
N ASP A 234 -22.37 12.57 -12.33
CA ASP A 234 -23.01 12.86 -13.61
C ASP A 234 -24.24 11.98 -13.87
N MET A 235 -24.39 10.83 -13.21
CA MET A 235 -25.58 9.98 -13.33
C MET A 235 -26.76 10.61 -12.62
N LYS A 236 -27.85 10.73 -13.34
CA LYS A 236 -29.14 11.18 -12.78
C LYS A 236 -29.82 10.04 -12.02
N THR A 237 -30.39 10.36 -10.88
CA THR A 237 -31.35 9.47 -10.21
C THR A 237 -32.64 9.32 -11.05
N PHE A 238 -33.44 8.29 -10.78
CA PHE A 238 -34.72 8.13 -11.46
C PHE A 238 -35.64 9.36 -11.32
N VAL A 239 -35.56 10.03 -10.17
CA VAL A 239 -36.35 11.25 -9.91
C VAL A 239 -35.87 12.40 -10.80
N GLU A 240 -34.55 12.63 -10.86
CA GLU A 240 -33.95 13.69 -11.70
C GLU A 240 -34.09 13.41 -13.20
N ALA A 241 -34.15 12.13 -13.59
CA ALA A 241 -34.36 11.70 -14.96
C ALA A 241 -35.83 11.62 -15.33
N GLU A 242 -36.78 12.02 -14.42
CA GLU A 242 -38.21 11.96 -14.59
C GLU A 242 -38.73 10.56 -14.99
N VAL A 243 -37.99 9.51 -14.64
CA VAL A 243 -38.42 8.13 -14.89
C VAL A 243 -39.48 7.77 -13.87
N ARG A 244 -40.70 7.56 -14.36
CA ARG A 244 -41.82 7.11 -13.53
C ARG A 244 -41.57 5.67 -13.06
N ALA A 245 -41.80 5.41 -11.77
CA ALA A 245 -41.88 4.04 -11.29
C ALA A 245 -42.95 3.30 -12.10
N ALA A 246 -42.65 2.06 -12.52
CA ALA A 246 -43.69 1.26 -13.21
C ALA A 246 -44.87 1.07 -12.26
N GLU A 247 -46.01 1.64 -12.61
CA GLU A 247 -47.25 1.36 -11.91
C GLU A 247 -47.61 -0.12 -12.12
N ASP A 248 -48.28 -0.73 -11.13
CA ASP A 248 -48.77 -2.10 -11.20
C ASP A 248 -49.66 -2.30 -12.42
N GLY A 249 -49.10 -2.84 -13.48
CA GLY A 249 -49.80 -3.06 -14.78
C GLY A 249 -49.24 -4.30 -15.48
N ALA A 250 -49.66 -4.53 -16.72
CA ALA A 250 -49.34 -5.71 -17.55
C ALA A 250 -47.86 -5.99 -17.82
N GLY A 251 -46.95 -5.26 -17.18
CA GLY A 251 -45.47 -5.45 -17.19
C GLY A 251 -44.90 -6.22 -15.99
N LYS A 252 -45.73 -6.64 -15.03
CA LYS A 252 -45.31 -7.28 -13.79
C LYS A 252 -44.52 -8.58 -14.00
N GLY A 253 -44.75 -9.30 -15.11
CA GLY A 253 -44.04 -10.52 -15.44
C GLY A 253 -42.64 -10.32 -16.05
N ARG A 254 -42.27 -9.11 -16.52
CA ARG A 254 -40.96 -8.88 -17.14
C ARG A 254 -39.83 -8.55 -16.14
N GLN A 255 -40.18 -8.17 -14.92
CA GLN A 255 -39.18 -7.91 -13.88
C GLN A 255 -38.80 -9.18 -13.09
N GLU A 256 -39.64 -10.20 -13.09
CA GLU A 256 -39.35 -11.49 -12.43
C GLU A 256 -38.44 -12.38 -13.27
N ASP A 257 -38.35 -12.18 -14.59
CA ASP A 257 -37.50 -12.95 -15.51
C ASP A 257 -36.02 -12.44 -15.59
N ILE A 258 -35.68 -11.35 -14.88
CA ILE A 258 -34.35 -10.80 -14.82
C ILE A 258 -33.77 -11.06 -13.42
N LYS A 259 -33.65 -12.35 -13.08
CA LYS A 259 -32.84 -12.80 -11.92
C LYS A 259 -31.66 -13.63 -12.39
#